data_0c2b9c75f68d37dc8f2612ca9369d54f
#
_entry.id   0c2b9c75f68d37dc8f2612ca9369d54f
#
_cell.length_a   1.000
_cell.length_b   1.000
_cell.length_c   1.000
_cell.angle_alpha   90.00
_cell.angle_beta   90.00
_cell.angle_gamma   90.00
#
_symmetry.space_group_name_H-M   'P 1'
#
loop_
_entity.id
_entity.type
_entity.pdbx_description
1 polymer ?
#
loop_
_entity_poly.entity_id
_entity_poly.type
_entity_poly.pdbx_seq_one_letter_code
_entity_poly.pdbx_strand_id
1 'polypeptide(L)'
;KELAYMGFVPVLLHLRTIFANMKKCKEDIVKWRPDVVILVDYPGFNLNIAKFLKKKTNIPAYYYISPKIWAWKEWRIRSIKRDIAELFSILPFEVPFFEKKHRYPIHYVGNPTAEEVAGFRASYKQTALEFCQENNLDVHRPIIALLAGSRLQEIKDNLPAMIEVAERFE
;
A
#
# COMPACT_ATOMS: atom_id res chain seq x y z
N LYS A 1 5.63 -0.52 13.15
CA LYS A 1 6.80 -1.21 12.54
C LYS A 1 6.69 -2.74 12.58
N GLU A 2 5.93 -3.32 13.51
CA GLU A 2 5.84 -4.78 13.73
C GLU A 2 4.93 -5.54 12.74
N LEU A 3 4.20 -4.88 11.84
CA LEU A 3 3.29 -5.52 10.89
C LEU A 3 3.80 -5.51 9.45
N ALA A 4 5.00 -5.02 9.18
CA ALA A 4 5.59 -4.94 7.85
C ALA A 4 6.28 -6.25 7.41
N TYR A 5 5.67 -7.39 7.70
CA TYR A 5 6.19 -8.70 7.27
C TYR A 5 5.77 -8.96 5.82
N MET A 6 6.74 -9.09 4.92
CA MET A 6 6.52 -9.52 3.53
C MET A 6 7.18 -10.87 3.30
N GLY A 7 6.46 -11.75 2.59
CA GLY A 7 6.88 -13.13 2.35
C GLY A 7 6.15 -14.15 3.23
N PHE A 8 6.10 -15.41 2.74
CA PHE A 8 5.32 -16.48 3.38
C PHE A 8 5.92 -16.91 4.74
N VAL A 9 7.24 -17.05 4.81
CA VAL A 9 7.95 -17.52 6.01
C VAL A 9 7.91 -16.50 7.15
N PRO A 10 8.22 -15.19 6.96
CA PRO A 10 8.09 -14.20 8.00
C PRO A 10 6.66 -14.07 8.54
N VAL A 11 5.66 -14.17 7.69
CA VAL A 11 4.24 -14.13 8.12
C VAL A 11 3.90 -15.32 9.02
N LEU A 12 4.36 -16.53 8.70
CA LEU A 12 4.14 -17.72 9.53
C LEU A 12 4.77 -17.60 10.91
N LEU A 13 5.99 -17.11 10.99
CA LEU A 13 6.72 -16.93 12.25
C LEU A 13 6.05 -15.90 13.19
N HIS A 14 5.32 -14.94 12.61
CA HIS A 14 4.68 -13.85 13.37
C HIS A 14 3.14 -13.96 13.46
N LEU A 15 2.55 -15.10 13.11
CA LEU A 15 1.10 -15.30 13.16
C LEU A 15 0.50 -14.97 14.53
N ARG A 16 1.15 -15.38 15.62
CA ARG A 16 0.69 -15.08 16.99
C ARG A 16 0.58 -13.57 17.23
N THR A 17 1.60 -12.82 16.83
CA THR A 17 1.62 -11.35 16.94
C THR A 17 0.51 -10.71 16.11
N ILE A 18 0.31 -11.20 14.86
CA ILE A 18 -0.74 -10.70 13.97
C ILE A 18 -2.14 -10.93 14.59
N PHE A 19 -2.39 -12.12 15.13
CA PHE A 19 -3.67 -12.45 15.78
C PHE A 19 -3.87 -11.67 17.09
N ALA A 20 -2.82 -11.50 17.89
CA ALA A 20 -2.88 -10.69 19.12
C ALA A 20 -3.21 -9.23 18.79
N ASN A 21 -2.54 -8.64 17.79
CA ASN A 21 -2.80 -7.27 17.34
C ASN A 21 -4.21 -7.13 16.77
N MET A 22 -4.70 -8.13 16.03
CA MET A 22 -6.08 -8.14 15.53
C MET A 22 -7.11 -8.17 16.67
N LYS A 23 -6.87 -8.99 17.68
CA LYS A 23 -7.73 -9.08 18.88
C LYS A 23 -7.74 -7.72 19.60
N LYS A 24 -6.57 -7.17 19.90
CA LYS A 24 -6.43 -5.86 20.56
C LYS A 24 -7.12 -4.76 19.76
N CYS A 25 -6.92 -4.68 18.46
CA CYS A 25 -7.58 -3.70 17.60
C CYS A 25 -9.11 -3.78 17.70
N LYS A 26 -9.69 -4.98 17.69
CA LYS A 26 -11.13 -5.19 17.86
C LYS A 26 -11.64 -4.72 19.22
N GLU A 27 -10.90 -5.03 20.28
CA GLU A 27 -11.23 -4.62 21.65
C GLU A 27 -11.17 -3.10 21.81
N ASP A 28 -10.12 -2.47 21.27
CA ASP A 28 -9.94 -1.01 21.31
C ASP A 28 -11.07 -0.29 20.56
N ILE A 29 -11.47 -0.77 19.36
CA ILE A 29 -12.58 -0.18 18.60
C ILE A 29 -13.89 -0.26 19.41
N VAL A 30 -14.19 -1.42 19.99
CA VAL A 30 -15.42 -1.58 20.80
C VAL A 30 -15.41 -0.69 22.03
N LYS A 31 -14.27 -0.53 22.66
CA LYS A 31 -14.11 0.32 23.84
C LYS A 31 -14.23 1.80 23.51
N TRP A 32 -13.61 2.22 22.40
CA TRP A 32 -13.59 3.63 21.98
C TRP A 32 -14.90 4.07 21.32
N ARG A 33 -15.64 3.15 20.68
CA ARG A 33 -16.92 3.39 19.99
C ARG A 33 -16.88 4.55 19.00
N PRO A 34 -16.00 4.51 17.99
CA PRO A 34 -15.96 5.56 16.97
C PRO A 34 -17.22 5.53 16.11
N ASP A 35 -17.57 6.67 15.50
CA ASP A 35 -18.69 6.76 14.55
C ASP A 35 -18.42 6.01 13.25
N VAL A 36 -17.15 5.92 12.85
CA VAL A 36 -16.69 5.23 11.64
C VAL A 36 -15.28 4.66 11.85
N VAL A 37 -14.97 3.55 11.19
CA VAL A 37 -13.61 3.01 11.12
C VAL A 37 -13.11 3.08 9.69
N ILE A 38 -12.03 3.82 9.45
CA ILE A 38 -11.36 3.89 8.15
C ILE A 38 -10.22 2.88 8.13
N LEU A 39 -10.34 1.89 7.26
CA LEU A 39 -9.37 0.82 7.05
C LEU A 39 -8.46 1.20 5.88
N VAL A 40 -7.15 1.30 6.12
CA VAL A 40 -6.19 1.73 5.09
C VAL A 40 -5.41 0.53 4.57
N ASP A 41 -5.52 0.22 3.27
CA ASP A 41 -4.79 -0.89 2.61
C ASP A 41 -4.81 -2.21 3.41
N TYR A 42 -3.77 -3.03 3.34
CA TYR A 42 -3.51 -4.26 4.10
C TYR A 42 -4.71 -5.23 4.22
N PRO A 43 -5.22 -5.73 3.09
CA PRO A 43 -6.52 -6.42 3.03
C PRO A 43 -6.57 -7.73 3.82
N GLY A 44 -5.44 -8.37 4.09
CA GLY A 44 -5.39 -9.57 4.91
C GLY A 44 -5.85 -9.34 6.35
N PHE A 45 -5.53 -8.21 6.92
CA PHE A 45 -5.91 -7.80 8.26
C PHE A 45 -7.25 -7.05 8.25
N ASN A 46 -7.34 -6.03 7.42
CA ASN A 46 -8.44 -5.06 7.44
C ASN A 46 -9.80 -5.66 7.06
N LEU A 47 -9.87 -6.60 6.12
CA LEU A 47 -11.13 -7.30 5.81
C LEU A 47 -11.64 -8.17 6.97
N ASN A 48 -10.75 -8.65 7.86
CA ASN A 48 -11.16 -9.34 9.07
C ASN A 48 -11.70 -8.38 10.14
N ILE A 49 -11.16 -7.16 10.21
CA ILE A 49 -11.71 -6.10 11.07
C ILE A 49 -13.09 -5.68 10.53
N ALA A 50 -13.23 -5.42 9.22
CA ALA A 50 -14.52 -5.08 8.62
C ALA A 50 -15.60 -6.13 8.90
N LYS A 51 -15.26 -7.42 8.72
CA LYS A 51 -16.16 -8.53 9.03
C LYS A 51 -16.59 -8.55 10.50
N PHE A 52 -15.68 -8.24 11.41
CA PHE A 52 -15.99 -8.16 12.84
C PHE A 52 -16.94 -6.97 13.12
N LEU A 53 -16.64 -5.79 12.60
CA LEU A 53 -17.48 -4.60 12.75
C LEU A 53 -18.91 -4.87 12.27
N LYS A 54 -19.07 -5.42 11.07
CA LYS A 54 -20.37 -5.75 10.49
C LYS A 54 -21.17 -6.75 11.33
N LYS A 55 -20.49 -7.72 12.00
CA LYS A 55 -21.16 -8.78 12.77
C LYS A 55 -21.43 -8.44 14.22
N LYS A 56 -20.62 -7.59 14.81
CA LYS A 56 -20.58 -7.38 16.27
C LYS A 56 -20.86 -5.95 16.70
N THR A 57 -20.94 -5.02 15.77
CA THR A 57 -21.18 -3.60 16.04
C THR A 57 -22.08 -3.00 14.97
N ASN A 58 -22.52 -1.75 15.16
CA ASN A 58 -23.20 -0.95 14.15
C ASN A 58 -22.25 0.09 13.51
N ILE A 59 -20.94 0.01 13.80
CA ILE A 59 -19.94 0.95 13.32
C ILE A 59 -19.63 0.64 11.85
N PRO A 60 -19.84 1.58 10.91
CA PRO A 60 -19.52 1.38 9.51
C PRO A 60 -18.01 1.28 9.28
N ALA A 61 -17.61 0.40 8.37
CA ALA A 61 -16.24 0.28 7.90
C ALA A 61 -16.11 0.95 6.54
N TYR A 62 -15.28 2.01 6.45
CA TYR A 62 -14.85 2.63 5.21
C TYR A 62 -13.48 2.08 4.84
N TYR A 63 -13.22 1.89 3.56
CA TYR A 63 -11.96 1.31 3.12
C TYR A 63 -11.23 2.24 2.15
N TYR A 64 -10.09 2.75 2.57
CA TYR A 64 -9.22 3.62 1.78
C TYR A 64 -8.04 2.81 1.20
N ILE A 65 -7.69 3.07 -0.05
CA ILE A 65 -6.76 2.30 -0.88
C ILE A 65 -7.32 0.90 -1.12
N SER A 66 -8.27 0.81 -2.07
CA SER A 66 -9.01 -0.42 -2.38
C SER A 66 -8.12 -1.65 -2.52
N PRO A 67 -8.54 -2.82 -2.04
CA PRO A 67 -7.78 -4.05 -2.25
C PRO A 67 -7.62 -4.35 -3.73
N LYS A 68 -6.39 -4.62 -4.17
CA LYS A 68 -6.06 -4.89 -5.59
C LYS A 68 -6.59 -6.26 -6.05
N ILE A 69 -7.91 -6.47 -5.92
CA ILE A 69 -8.55 -7.73 -6.27
C ILE A 69 -8.55 -8.01 -7.78
N TRP A 70 -8.34 -7.00 -8.60
CA TRP A 70 -8.17 -7.13 -10.04
C TRP A 70 -6.86 -7.85 -10.42
N ALA A 71 -5.83 -7.79 -9.58
CA ALA A 71 -4.57 -8.46 -9.79
C ALA A 71 -4.58 -9.91 -9.26
N TRP A 72 -5.22 -10.14 -8.11
CA TRP A 72 -5.28 -11.45 -7.48
C TRP A 72 -6.35 -11.50 -6.38
N LYS A 73 -6.82 -12.71 -6.02
CA LYS A 73 -7.84 -12.93 -4.97
C LYS A 73 -9.15 -12.16 -5.23
N GLU A 74 -9.60 -12.14 -6.46
CA GLU A 74 -10.84 -11.47 -6.88
C GLU A 74 -12.06 -11.92 -6.06
N TRP A 75 -12.05 -13.15 -5.54
CA TRP A 75 -13.09 -13.66 -4.65
C TRP A 75 -13.35 -12.80 -3.40
N ARG A 76 -12.41 -11.94 -3.01
CA ARG A 76 -12.58 -10.97 -1.91
C ARG A 76 -13.70 -9.96 -2.14
N ILE A 77 -14.14 -9.79 -3.37
CA ILE A 77 -15.29 -8.93 -3.70
C ILE A 77 -16.52 -9.27 -2.86
N ARG A 78 -16.73 -10.55 -2.54
CA ARG A 78 -17.85 -10.99 -1.69
C ARG A 78 -17.77 -10.40 -0.28
N SER A 79 -16.57 -10.35 0.29
CA SER A 79 -16.34 -9.75 1.61
C SER A 79 -16.47 -8.23 1.56
N ILE A 80 -15.97 -7.60 0.51
CA ILE A 80 -16.06 -6.15 0.32
C ILE A 80 -17.54 -5.74 0.26
N LYS A 81 -18.34 -6.37 -0.60
CA LYS A 81 -19.77 -6.08 -0.74
C LYS A 81 -20.57 -6.26 0.54
N ARG A 82 -20.18 -7.24 1.36
CA ARG A 82 -20.90 -7.56 2.59
C ARG A 82 -20.52 -6.65 3.76
N ASP A 83 -19.22 -6.36 3.90
CA ASP A 83 -18.65 -5.86 5.14
C ASP A 83 -18.19 -4.39 5.05
N ILE A 84 -17.99 -3.83 3.85
CA ILE A 84 -17.53 -2.45 3.63
C ILE A 84 -18.72 -1.57 3.26
N ALA A 85 -18.87 -0.45 3.95
CA ALA A 85 -19.91 0.53 3.67
C ALA A 85 -19.52 1.45 2.50
N GLU A 86 -18.27 1.97 2.50
CA GLU A 86 -17.74 2.83 1.45
C GLU A 86 -16.33 2.39 1.07
N LEU A 87 -16.04 2.34 -0.24
CA LEU A 87 -14.75 1.95 -0.79
C LEU A 87 -14.13 3.09 -1.58
N PHE A 88 -12.90 3.46 -1.22
CA PHE A 88 -12.16 4.54 -1.85
C PHE A 88 -10.94 3.99 -2.60
N SER A 89 -10.88 4.31 -3.90
CA SER A 89 -9.81 3.91 -4.80
C SER A 89 -8.86 5.05 -5.08
N ILE A 90 -7.58 4.72 -5.25
CA ILE A 90 -6.52 5.63 -5.68
C ILE A 90 -6.08 5.40 -7.13
N LEU A 91 -6.69 4.43 -7.82
CA LEU A 91 -6.38 4.07 -9.20
C LEU A 91 -7.63 4.22 -10.08
N PRO A 92 -7.62 5.08 -11.11
CA PRO A 92 -8.83 5.40 -11.87
C PRO A 92 -9.42 4.20 -12.61
N PHE A 93 -8.61 3.24 -13.03
CA PHE A 93 -9.07 2.04 -13.73
C PHE A 93 -9.82 1.04 -12.82
N GLU A 94 -9.72 1.18 -11.50
CA GLU A 94 -10.48 0.35 -10.56
C GLU A 94 -11.97 0.68 -10.60
N VAL A 95 -12.35 1.93 -10.93
CA VAL A 95 -13.76 2.33 -11.02
C VAL A 95 -14.55 1.43 -11.99
N PRO A 96 -14.18 1.32 -13.28
CA PRO A 96 -14.89 0.43 -14.20
C PRO A 96 -14.78 -1.06 -13.81
N PHE A 97 -13.71 -1.48 -13.17
CA PHE A 97 -13.57 -2.85 -12.68
C PHE A 97 -14.62 -3.16 -11.59
N PHE A 98 -14.76 -2.32 -10.58
CA PHE A 98 -15.74 -2.55 -9.52
C PHE A 98 -17.17 -2.29 -9.99
N GLU A 99 -17.45 -1.22 -10.72
CA GLU A 99 -18.80 -0.84 -11.09
C GLU A 99 -19.37 -1.69 -12.22
N LYS A 100 -18.62 -1.86 -13.33
CA LYS A 100 -19.11 -2.61 -14.50
C LYS A 100 -19.07 -4.11 -14.26
N LYS A 101 -17.93 -4.66 -13.81
CA LYS A 101 -17.77 -6.10 -13.63
C LYS A 101 -18.46 -6.61 -12.37
N HIS A 102 -18.35 -5.88 -11.26
CA HIS A 102 -18.86 -6.33 -9.96
C HIS A 102 -20.16 -5.65 -9.54
N ARG A 103 -20.64 -4.62 -10.23
CA ARG A 103 -21.82 -3.84 -9.85
C ARG A 103 -21.74 -3.34 -8.41
N TYR A 104 -20.59 -2.80 -8.06
CA TYR A 104 -20.30 -2.26 -6.73
C TYR A 104 -19.74 -0.84 -6.88
N PRO A 105 -20.44 0.18 -6.35
CA PRO A 105 -20.00 1.57 -6.46
C PRO A 105 -18.74 1.79 -5.64
N ILE A 106 -17.82 2.60 -6.17
CA ILE A 106 -16.62 3.02 -5.45
C ILE A 106 -16.32 4.50 -5.72
N HIS A 107 -15.52 5.11 -4.86
CA HIS A 107 -15.13 6.51 -4.99
C HIS A 107 -13.65 6.60 -5.41
N TYR A 108 -13.38 7.19 -6.57
CA TYR A 108 -12.02 7.56 -6.93
C TYR A 108 -11.66 8.88 -6.25
N VAL A 109 -10.62 8.87 -5.41
CA VAL A 109 -10.22 10.01 -4.57
C VAL A 109 -8.84 10.58 -4.92
N GLY A 110 -8.26 10.14 -6.03
CA GLY A 110 -6.89 10.52 -6.41
C GLY A 110 -5.84 9.62 -5.77
N ASN A 111 -4.60 9.79 -6.23
CA ASN A 111 -3.46 9.01 -5.75
C ASN A 111 -2.55 9.89 -4.89
N PRO A 112 -2.41 9.62 -3.58
CA PRO A 112 -1.58 10.45 -2.69
C PRO A 112 -0.11 10.48 -3.12
N THR A 113 0.41 9.41 -3.74
CA THR A 113 1.78 9.42 -4.27
C THR A 113 1.94 10.39 -5.43
N ALA A 114 0.92 10.53 -6.29
CA ALA A 114 0.98 11.49 -7.39
C ALA A 114 0.96 12.94 -6.88
N GLU A 115 0.19 13.21 -5.84
CA GLU A 115 0.14 14.52 -5.16
C GLU A 115 1.48 14.86 -4.51
N GLU A 116 2.07 13.91 -3.77
CA GLU A 116 3.40 14.06 -3.16
C GLU A 116 4.48 14.35 -4.20
N VAL A 117 4.51 13.59 -5.30
CA VAL A 117 5.45 13.81 -6.39
C VAL A 117 5.24 15.18 -7.06
N ALA A 118 4.00 15.60 -7.27
CA ALA A 118 3.70 16.92 -7.85
C ALA A 118 4.17 18.05 -6.91
N GLY A 119 3.91 17.92 -5.60
CA GLY A 119 4.39 18.86 -4.59
C GLY A 119 5.91 18.95 -4.53
N PHE A 120 6.58 17.81 -4.51
CA PHE A 120 8.05 17.73 -4.57
C PHE A 120 8.61 18.44 -5.82
N ARG A 121 8.09 18.10 -7.00
CA ARG A 121 8.54 18.72 -8.28
C ARG A 121 8.34 20.23 -8.31
N ALA A 122 7.28 20.75 -7.71
CA ALA A 122 7.01 22.18 -7.64
C ALA A 122 8.01 22.92 -6.73
N SER A 123 8.47 22.29 -5.66
CA SER A 123 9.42 22.85 -4.69
C SER A 123 10.89 22.58 -5.01
N TYR A 124 11.18 21.51 -5.76
CA TYR A 124 12.55 21.10 -6.10
C TYR A 124 13.20 22.09 -7.06
N LYS A 125 14.30 22.72 -6.62
CA LYS A 125 15.01 23.78 -7.38
C LYS A 125 16.42 23.37 -7.81
N GLN A 126 16.96 22.29 -7.26
CA GLN A 126 18.32 21.84 -7.58
C GLN A 126 18.45 21.50 -9.07
N THR A 127 19.47 22.06 -9.71
CA THR A 127 19.81 21.73 -11.08
C THR A 127 20.59 20.42 -11.18
N ALA A 128 20.66 19.83 -12.38
CA ALA A 128 21.47 18.64 -12.61
C ALA A 128 22.95 18.85 -12.29
N LEU A 129 23.48 20.07 -12.58
CA LEU A 129 24.86 20.43 -12.27
C LEU A 129 25.10 20.45 -10.75
N GLU A 130 24.24 21.11 -9.99
CA GLU A 130 24.35 21.18 -8.54
C GLU A 130 24.23 19.76 -7.91
N PHE A 131 23.31 18.95 -8.41
CA PHE A 131 23.19 17.56 -7.98
C PHE A 131 24.48 16.75 -8.21
N CYS A 132 25.09 16.87 -9.40
CA CYS A 132 26.34 16.18 -9.70
C CYS A 132 27.49 16.67 -8.80
N GLN A 133 27.60 17.96 -8.56
CA GLN A 133 28.63 18.58 -7.72
C GLN A 133 28.52 18.10 -6.26
N GLU A 134 27.30 18.13 -5.69
CA GLU A 134 27.03 17.70 -4.31
C GLU A 134 27.30 16.21 -4.09
N ASN A 135 27.11 15.39 -5.13
CA ASN A 135 27.28 13.93 -5.06
C ASN A 135 28.62 13.44 -5.65
N ASN A 136 29.55 14.35 -6.01
CA ASN A 136 30.83 14.02 -6.64
C ASN A 136 30.70 13.18 -7.90
N LEU A 137 29.69 13.48 -8.74
CA LEU A 137 29.44 12.82 -10.02
C LEU A 137 29.96 13.65 -11.18
N ASP A 138 30.42 12.98 -12.23
CA ASP A 138 30.82 13.62 -13.46
C ASP A 138 29.57 14.06 -14.25
N VAL A 139 29.44 15.40 -14.47
CA VAL A 139 28.31 15.98 -15.19
C VAL A 139 28.25 15.56 -16.67
N HIS A 140 29.35 15.09 -17.25
CA HIS A 140 29.46 14.66 -18.65
C HIS A 140 29.12 13.16 -18.83
N ARG A 141 28.96 12.42 -17.77
CA ARG A 141 28.57 11.01 -17.82
C ARG A 141 27.07 10.82 -17.54
N PRO A 142 26.40 9.88 -18.22
CA PRO A 142 25.02 9.54 -17.92
C PRO A 142 24.93 8.91 -16.52
N ILE A 143 23.81 9.20 -15.82
CA ILE A 143 23.52 8.65 -14.50
C ILE A 143 22.54 7.50 -14.65
N ILE A 144 22.90 6.32 -14.12
CA ILE A 144 22.01 5.17 -14.01
C ILE A 144 21.58 5.04 -12.55
N ALA A 145 20.30 5.27 -12.28
CA ALA A 145 19.74 5.14 -10.93
C ALA A 145 19.25 3.72 -10.68
N LEU A 146 19.79 3.06 -9.65
CA LEU A 146 19.39 1.72 -9.23
C LEU A 146 18.38 1.80 -8.08
N LEU A 147 17.09 1.59 -8.38
CA LEU A 147 15.99 1.68 -7.41
C LEU A 147 15.71 0.31 -6.80
N ALA A 148 16.59 -0.18 -5.93
CA ALA A 148 16.56 -1.54 -5.40
C ALA A 148 15.42 -1.80 -4.37
N GLY A 149 14.71 -0.76 -3.94
CA GLY A 149 13.62 -0.83 -2.95
C GLY A 149 13.91 -0.02 -1.69
N SER A 150 12.95 0.03 -0.79
CA SER A 150 13.03 0.80 0.46
C SER A 150 13.27 -0.07 1.71
N ARG A 151 13.15 -1.38 1.60
CA ARG A 151 13.36 -2.33 2.69
C ARG A 151 14.70 -3.05 2.54
N LEU A 152 15.36 -3.30 3.66
CA LEU A 152 16.66 -3.98 3.66
C LEU A 152 16.64 -5.31 2.90
N GLN A 153 15.56 -6.09 3.02
CA GLN A 153 15.43 -7.36 2.29
C GLN A 153 15.31 -7.14 0.78
N GLU A 154 14.49 -6.18 0.35
CA GLU A 154 14.35 -5.82 -1.07
C GLU A 154 15.70 -5.39 -1.66
N ILE A 155 16.45 -4.56 -0.92
CA ILE A 155 17.77 -4.09 -1.35
C ILE A 155 18.73 -5.28 -1.47
N LYS A 156 18.78 -6.18 -0.48
CA LYS A 156 19.64 -7.37 -0.51
C LYS A 156 19.32 -8.30 -1.69
N ASP A 157 18.04 -8.45 -2.01
CA ASP A 157 17.61 -9.37 -3.06
C ASP A 157 17.80 -8.77 -4.47
N ASN A 158 17.56 -7.47 -4.64
CA ASN A 158 17.54 -6.83 -5.96
C ASN A 158 18.86 -6.18 -6.36
N LEU A 159 19.57 -5.53 -5.40
CA LEU A 159 20.75 -4.72 -5.73
C LEU A 159 21.88 -5.50 -6.41
N PRO A 160 22.21 -6.74 -6.04
CA PRO A 160 23.28 -7.49 -6.70
C PRO A 160 23.03 -7.68 -8.20
N ALA A 161 21.81 -8.09 -8.58
CA ALA A 161 21.46 -8.28 -9.98
C ALA A 161 21.42 -6.94 -10.75
N MET A 162 21.01 -5.84 -10.10
CA MET A 162 21.02 -4.51 -10.70
C MET A 162 22.44 -4.01 -10.96
N ILE A 163 23.39 -4.27 -10.06
CA ILE A 163 24.81 -3.92 -10.23
C ILE A 163 25.38 -4.72 -11.41
N GLU A 164 25.16 -6.02 -11.46
CA GLU A 164 25.66 -6.87 -12.57
C GLU A 164 25.16 -6.36 -13.94
N VAL A 165 23.93 -5.88 -14.00
CA VAL A 165 23.40 -5.27 -15.24
C VAL A 165 24.04 -3.93 -15.51
N ALA A 166 24.23 -3.07 -14.51
CA ALA A 166 24.84 -1.74 -14.68
C ALA A 166 26.28 -1.82 -15.20
N GLU A 167 27.09 -2.80 -14.75
CA GLU A 167 28.46 -3.04 -15.22
C GLU A 167 28.57 -3.32 -16.71
N ARG A 168 27.46 -3.69 -17.38
CA ARG A 168 27.44 -3.93 -18.83
C ARG A 168 27.30 -2.64 -19.65
N PHE A 169 27.08 -1.50 -18.99
CA PHE A 169 26.98 -0.18 -19.64
C PHE A 169 28.26 0.66 -19.49
N GLU A 170 29.30 0.09 -18.88
CA GLU A 170 30.63 0.69 -18.87
C GLU A 170 31.39 0.35 -20.18
#